data_32d9f8c78a17997b46f12ccff1360851
#
_entry.id   32d9f8c78a17997b46f12ccff1360851
#
_cell.length_a   1.000
_cell.length_b   1.000
_cell.length_c   1.000
_cell.angle_alpha   90.00
_cell.angle_beta   90.00
_cell.angle_gamma   90.00
#
_symmetry.space_group_name_H-M   'P 1'
#
loop_
_entity.id
_entity.type
_entity.pdbx_description
1 polymer ?
#
loop_
_entity_poly.entity_id
_entity_poly.type
_entity_poly.pdbx_seq_one_letter_code
_entity_poly.pdbx_strand_id
1 'polypeptide(L)'
;MKRFAIVGASHRCYSMFVKGLADMRGKNLEFVCIYDPNRTRCEVFKKEIGEHLNIYSDFDEMMKTEKPDAIIVATTDNTHADYVVRSLDYGVEVFSEKPLTNTYENCLAIREAEKRSGKTVHVTFNCRFMPYFAKLKEVLMSGVIGKVHAINYEYTLNRWHGGDYMKRWHGMMEVSQGMLLHKSTHHFDVVNWLLDDEPVKVNAMGLKSFYGNPERCLGYRCSECEHTAECESFKSQSAPMDKALYFDAEHEDGYIRDRCAHRPEADIYDNMSVSVMYKGGALVTYTLNLFSMREGYKMTLVGEKGMLLCSYYGKDLEGVDDYEIDLLTEENVFQRIIFPRAEGAHGGGDIRLREMLFGEGEHEDPLGQSADSFAGVVSAMIGIGANESIKTGKTYDLAAAIDTLR
;
A
#
# COMPACT_ATOMS: atom_id res chain seq x y z
N MET A 1 -28.08 -5.57 3.64
CA MET A 1 -26.78 -5.56 2.92
C MET A 1 -26.51 -4.14 2.45
N LYS A 2 -25.31 -3.60 2.73
CA LYS A 2 -24.88 -2.30 2.18
C LYS A 2 -24.61 -2.41 0.68
N ARG A 3 -25.04 -1.43 -0.09
CA ARG A 3 -24.85 -1.35 -1.54
C ARG A 3 -23.52 -0.65 -1.84
N PHE A 4 -22.59 -1.34 -2.47
CA PHE A 4 -21.26 -0.84 -2.77
C PHE A 4 -21.08 -0.56 -4.27
N ALA A 5 -20.48 0.60 -4.58
CA ALA A 5 -19.93 0.90 -5.89
C ALA A 5 -18.43 0.58 -5.93
N ILE A 6 -17.92 0.21 -7.10
CA ILE A 6 -16.51 0.01 -7.38
C ILE A 6 -16.02 1.12 -8.30
N VAL A 7 -14.89 1.74 -7.97
CA VAL A 7 -14.16 2.69 -8.80
C VAL A 7 -12.74 2.20 -9.01
N GLY A 8 -12.44 1.82 -10.26
CA GLY A 8 -11.18 1.22 -10.67
C GLY A 8 -11.23 -0.31 -10.77
N ALA A 9 -11.29 -0.80 -12.00
CA ALA A 9 -11.28 -2.23 -12.33
C ALA A 9 -9.84 -2.80 -12.41
N SER A 10 -9.09 -2.68 -11.30
CA SER A 10 -7.70 -3.11 -11.22
C SER A 10 -7.57 -4.54 -10.69
N HIS A 11 -6.41 -5.20 -10.95
CA HIS A 11 -6.11 -6.51 -10.35
C HIS A 11 -6.15 -6.45 -8.81
N ARG A 12 -5.71 -5.34 -8.21
CA ARG A 12 -5.78 -5.16 -6.76
C ARG A 12 -7.24 -5.11 -6.28
N CYS A 13 -8.09 -4.38 -6.96
CA CYS A 13 -9.53 -4.37 -6.67
C CYS A 13 -10.13 -5.77 -6.78
N TYR A 14 -9.84 -6.48 -7.87
CA TYR A 14 -10.32 -7.84 -8.06
C TYR A 14 -9.89 -8.78 -6.93
N SER A 15 -8.58 -8.84 -6.66
CA SER A 15 -8.03 -9.80 -5.69
C SER A 15 -8.44 -9.50 -4.25
N MET A 16 -8.48 -8.22 -3.88
CA MET A 16 -8.79 -7.79 -2.51
C MET A 16 -10.28 -7.79 -2.22
N PHE A 17 -11.09 -7.23 -3.12
CA PHE A 17 -12.49 -6.97 -2.82
C PHE A 17 -13.45 -7.94 -3.55
N VAL A 18 -13.24 -8.25 -4.81
CA VAL A 18 -14.18 -9.13 -5.53
C VAL A 18 -13.96 -10.57 -5.14
N LYS A 19 -12.82 -11.15 -5.51
CA LYS A 19 -12.48 -12.54 -5.18
C LYS A 19 -12.37 -12.76 -3.68
N GLY A 20 -11.68 -11.85 -2.97
CA GLY A 20 -11.46 -11.98 -1.54
C GLY A 20 -12.74 -11.95 -0.72
N LEU A 21 -13.75 -11.18 -1.13
CA LEU A 21 -15.06 -11.15 -0.46
C LEU A 21 -16.03 -12.22 -0.98
N ALA A 22 -15.82 -12.79 -2.19
CA ALA A 22 -16.66 -13.88 -2.68
C ALA A 22 -16.65 -15.09 -1.74
N ASP A 23 -15.48 -15.41 -1.21
CA ASP A 23 -15.26 -16.55 -0.32
C ASP A 23 -15.58 -16.24 1.16
N MET A 24 -15.84 -14.97 1.50
CA MET A 24 -16.08 -14.54 2.88
C MET A 24 -17.52 -14.87 3.31
N ARG A 25 -17.64 -15.62 4.40
CA ARG A 25 -18.94 -15.86 5.05
C ARG A 25 -19.33 -14.67 5.93
N GLY A 26 -20.63 -14.38 6.00
CA GLY A 26 -21.12 -13.30 6.87
C GLY A 26 -20.72 -11.90 6.38
N LYS A 27 -20.56 -11.69 5.08
CA LYS A 27 -20.34 -10.35 4.51
C LYS A 27 -21.64 -9.57 4.44
N ASN A 28 -21.58 -8.30 4.80
CA ASN A 28 -22.76 -7.42 4.78
C ASN A 28 -22.71 -6.41 3.63
N LEU A 29 -22.33 -6.85 2.42
CA LEU A 29 -22.23 -6.00 1.25
C LEU A 29 -22.69 -6.68 -0.04
N GLU A 30 -23.15 -5.86 -0.99
CA GLU A 30 -23.46 -6.20 -2.37
C GLU A 30 -22.84 -5.18 -3.30
N PHE A 31 -22.14 -5.65 -4.34
CA PHE A 31 -21.65 -4.78 -5.41
C PHE A 31 -22.79 -4.54 -6.42
N VAL A 32 -23.17 -3.27 -6.57
CA VAL A 32 -24.31 -2.89 -7.44
C VAL A 32 -23.86 -2.25 -8.74
N CYS A 33 -22.71 -1.57 -8.75
CA CYS A 33 -22.18 -0.91 -9.94
C CYS A 33 -20.67 -0.78 -9.92
N ILE A 34 -20.11 -0.52 -11.10
CA ILE A 34 -18.68 -0.29 -11.33
C ILE A 34 -18.46 0.83 -12.32
N TYR A 35 -17.43 1.64 -12.06
CA TYR A 35 -16.88 2.64 -12.95
C TYR A 35 -15.39 2.42 -13.17
N ASP A 36 -14.97 2.33 -14.41
CA ASP A 36 -13.60 2.44 -14.90
C ASP A 36 -13.65 3.02 -16.31
N PRO A 37 -12.73 3.89 -16.72
CA PRO A 37 -12.72 4.39 -18.11
C PRO A 37 -12.53 3.27 -19.14
N ASN A 38 -11.95 2.14 -18.75
CA ASN A 38 -11.78 0.97 -19.59
C ASN A 38 -12.96 -0.01 -19.42
N ARG A 39 -13.84 -0.03 -20.40
CA ARG A 39 -15.07 -0.84 -20.38
C ARG A 39 -14.78 -2.35 -20.38
N THR A 40 -13.77 -2.78 -21.13
CA THR A 40 -13.37 -4.21 -21.18
C THR A 40 -13.03 -4.72 -19.78
N ARG A 41 -12.33 -3.93 -18.95
CA ARG A 41 -12.07 -4.29 -17.55
C ARG A 41 -13.35 -4.39 -16.72
N CYS A 42 -14.30 -3.49 -16.91
CA CYS A 42 -15.60 -3.54 -16.23
C CYS A 42 -16.37 -4.82 -16.59
N GLU A 43 -16.36 -5.24 -17.85
CA GLU A 43 -17.03 -6.47 -18.30
C GLU A 43 -16.37 -7.73 -17.66
N VAL A 44 -15.06 -7.73 -17.42
CA VAL A 44 -14.40 -8.80 -16.64
C VAL A 44 -14.97 -8.85 -15.22
N PHE A 45 -15.12 -7.71 -14.55
CA PHE A 45 -15.71 -7.65 -13.20
C PHE A 45 -17.17 -8.09 -13.19
N LYS A 46 -17.96 -7.67 -14.18
CA LYS A 46 -19.35 -8.11 -14.31
C LYS A 46 -19.47 -9.61 -14.47
N LYS A 47 -18.62 -10.25 -15.26
CA LYS A 47 -18.56 -11.69 -15.42
C LYS A 47 -18.24 -12.42 -14.11
N GLU A 48 -17.40 -11.84 -13.26
CA GLU A 48 -16.97 -12.42 -11.99
C GLU A 48 -18.00 -12.20 -10.85
N ILE A 49 -18.65 -11.01 -10.82
CA ILE A 49 -19.60 -10.62 -9.78
C ILE A 49 -21.02 -11.11 -10.11
N GLY A 50 -21.45 -10.95 -11.35
CA GLY A 50 -22.76 -11.36 -11.84
C GLY A 50 -23.42 -10.30 -12.74
N GLU A 51 -24.44 -10.73 -13.49
CA GLU A 51 -25.16 -9.91 -14.47
C GLU A 51 -25.88 -8.69 -13.87
N HIS A 52 -26.12 -8.69 -12.57
CA HIS A 52 -26.75 -7.58 -11.85
C HIS A 52 -25.83 -6.36 -11.68
N LEU A 53 -24.50 -6.51 -11.90
CA LEU A 53 -23.57 -5.41 -11.81
C LEU A 53 -23.77 -4.41 -12.97
N ASN A 54 -24.11 -3.16 -12.66
CA ASN A 54 -24.26 -2.12 -13.65
C ASN A 54 -22.90 -1.45 -13.96
N ILE A 55 -22.59 -1.28 -15.24
CA ILE A 55 -21.34 -0.66 -15.71
C ILE A 55 -21.64 0.77 -16.16
N TYR A 56 -20.83 1.72 -15.69
CA TYR A 56 -20.93 3.14 -16.00
C TYR A 56 -19.64 3.65 -16.66
N SER A 57 -19.79 4.56 -17.62
CA SER A 57 -18.71 5.32 -18.25
C SER A 57 -18.54 6.72 -17.68
N ASP A 58 -19.48 7.15 -16.84
CA ASP A 58 -19.46 8.43 -16.12
C ASP A 58 -19.68 8.20 -14.63
N PHE A 59 -18.77 8.74 -13.81
CA PHE A 59 -18.81 8.58 -12.36
C PHE A 59 -20.02 9.28 -11.74
N ASP A 60 -20.32 10.51 -12.17
CA ASP A 60 -21.42 11.28 -11.59
C ASP A 60 -22.79 10.70 -11.96
N GLU A 61 -22.90 10.15 -13.17
CA GLU A 61 -24.08 9.39 -13.58
C GLU A 61 -24.30 8.17 -12.69
N MET A 62 -23.22 7.38 -12.45
CA MET A 62 -23.25 6.24 -11.55
C MET A 62 -23.74 6.63 -10.16
N MET A 63 -23.14 7.67 -9.56
CA MET A 63 -23.50 8.10 -8.20
C MET A 63 -24.94 8.59 -8.09
N LYS A 64 -25.43 9.34 -9.07
CA LYS A 64 -26.81 9.88 -9.10
C LYS A 64 -27.84 8.78 -9.30
N THR A 65 -27.50 7.77 -10.11
CA THR A 65 -28.45 6.69 -10.48
C THR A 65 -28.52 5.62 -9.41
N GLU A 66 -27.36 5.11 -8.99
CA GLU A 66 -27.29 3.96 -8.09
C GLU A 66 -27.42 4.34 -6.62
N LYS A 67 -26.97 5.52 -6.22
CA LYS A 67 -26.97 6.01 -4.83
C LYS A 67 -26.44 4.95 -3.86
N PRO A 68 -25.19 4.51 -4.05
CA PRO A 68 -24.61 3.46 -3.20
C PRO A 68 -24.46 3.96 -1.74
N ASP A 69 -24.44 3.03 -0.79
CA ASP A 69 -24.17 3.34 0.63
C ASP A 69 -22.69 3.61 0.87
N ALA A 70 -21.84 2.92 0.11
CA ALA A 70 -20.39 3.00 0.21
C ALA A 70 -19.71 2.78 -1.15
N ILE A 71 -18.45 3.20 -1.24
CA ILE A 71 -17.65 3.08 -2.46
C ILE A 71 -16.26 2.53 -2.15
N ILE A 72 -15.75 1.66 -3.03
CA ILE A 72 -14.36 1.22 -3.03
C ILE A 72 -13.61 1.97 -4.11
N VAL A 73 -12.53 2.67 -3.74
CA VAL A 73 -11.62 3.37 -4.65
C VAL A 73 -10.32 2.59 -4.76
N ALA A 74 -10.04 2.06 -5.95
CA ALA A 74 -8.87 1.22 -6.25
C ALA A 74 -8.30 1.50 -7.65
N THR A 75 -8.18 2.77 -7.98
CA THR A 75 -7.66 3.32 -9.25
C THR A 75 -6.13 3.44 -9.22
N THR A 76 -5.53 4.30 -10.02
CA THR A 76 -4.12 4.68 -9.92
C THR A 76 -3.94 5.73 -8.81
N ASP A 77 -2.77 5.76 -8.17
CA ASP A 77 -2.51 6.58 -6.97
C ASP A 77 -2.86 8.07 -7.15
N ASN A 78 -2.56 8.62 -8.32
CA ASN A 78 -2.81 10.04 -8.63
C ASN A 78 -4.28 10.41 -8.78
N THR A 79 -5.17 9.44 -8.90
CA THR A 79 -6.61 9.67 -9.07
C THR A 79 -7.45 9.33 -7.84
N HIS A 80 -6.86 8.70 -6.81
CA HIS A 80 -7.59 8.34 -5.59
C HIS A 80 -8.29 9.54 -4.98
N ALA A 81 -7.58 10.66 -4.80
CA ALA A 81 -8.13 11.84 -4.14
C ALA A 81 -9.36 12.42 -4.85
N ASP A 82 -9.37 12.45 -6.20
CA ASP A 82 -10.52 12.94 -6.96
C ASP A 82 -11.78 12.12 -6.65
N TYR A 83 -11.67 10.80 -6.74
CA TYR A 83 -12.82 9.93 -6.46
C TYR A 83 -13.21 9.89 -4.98
N VAL A 84 -12.25 10.00 -4.06
CA VAL A 84 -12.53 10.08 -2.62
C VAL A 84 -13.31 11.36 -2.31
N VAL A 85 -12.83 12.52 -2.75
CA VAL A 85 -13.49 13.83 -2.52
C VAL A 85 -14.89 13.86 -3.13
N ARG A 86 -15.03 13.46 -4.40
CA ARG A 86 -16.32 13.42 -5.07
C ARG A 86 -17.32 12.48 -4.39
N SER A 87 -16.85 11.33 -3.91
CA SER A 87 -17.71 10.39 -3.18
C SER A 87 -18.21 10.97 -1.86
N LEU A 88 -17.32 11.63 -1.11
CA LEU A 88 -17.68 12.34 0.12
C LEU A 88 -18.71 13.47 -0.16
N ASP A 89 -18.57 14.21 -1.26
CA ASP A 89 -19.52 15.25 -1.66
C ASP A 89 -20.89 14.68 -2.04
N TYR A 90 -20.96 13.41 -2.49
CA TYR A 90 -22.22 12.67 -2.63
C TYR A 90 -22.77 12.12 -1.30
N GLY A 91 -22.06 12.31 -0.20
CA GLY A 91 -22.47 11.84 1.13
C GLY A 91 -22.31 10.33 1.32
N VAL A 92 -21.30 9.72 0.67
CA VAL A 92 -21.06 8.28 0.66
C VAL A 92 -19.80 7.94 1.46
N GLU A 93 -19.85 6.83 2.21
CA GLU A 93 -18.70 6.29 2.93
C GLU A 93 -17.66 5.73 1.94
N VAL A 94 -16.37 5.94 2.20
CA VAL A 94 -15.30 5.58 1.26
C VAL A 94 -14.34 4.56 1.85
N PHE A 95 -14.05 3.52 1.08
CA PHE A 95 -12.98 2.55 1.32
C PHE A 95 -11.91 2.72 0.24
N SER A 96 -10.77 3.30 0.59
CA SER A 96 -9.73 3.61 -0.38
C SER A 96 -8.53 2.68 -0.26
N GLU A 97 -8.04 2.21 -1.40
CA GLU A 97 -6.73 1.59 -1.47
C GLU A 97 -5.63 2.62 -1.12
N LYS A 98 -4.51 2.08 -0.71
CA LYS A 98 -3.32 2.86 -0.39
C LYS A 98 -2.44 3.12 -1.66
N PRO A 99 -1.65 4.20 -1.69
CA PRO A 99 -1.68 5.35 -0.78
C PRO A 99 -3.00 6.09 -0.91
N LEU A 100 -3.49 6.69 0.16
CA LEU A 100 -4.75 7.43 0.11
C LEU A 100 -4.68 8.56 -0.93
N THR A 101 -3.53 9.19 -1.07
CA THR A 101 -3.25 10.26 -2.03
C THR A 101 -1.75 10.45 -2.22
N ASN A 102 -1.37 11.31 -3.17
CA ASN A 102 0.01 11.48 -3.60
C ASN A 102 0.54 12.92 -3.56
N THR A 103 -0.27 13.90 -3.14
CA THR A 103 0.16 15.31 -2.95
C THR A 103 -0.40 15.89 -1.66
N TYR A 104 0.25 16.95 -1.14
CA TYR A 104 -0.22 17.67 0.04
C TYR A 104 -1.58 18.34 -0.18
N GLU A 105 -1.78 18.94 -1.34
CA GLU A 105 -3.05 19.60 -1.72
C GLU A 105 -4.21 18.59 -1.70
N ASN A 106 -3.97 17.38 -2.18
CA ASN A 106 -4.94 16.31 -2.16
C ASN A 106 -5.20 15.80 -0.73
N CYS A 107 -4.17 15.78 0.14
CA CYS A 107 -4.38 15.49 1.57
C CYS A 107 -5.36 16.49 2.19
N LEU A 108 -5.17 17.79 1.94
CA LEU A 108 -6.07 18.85 2.41
C LEU A 108 -7.50 18.66 1.86
N ALA A 109 -7.62 18.46 0.54
CA ALA A 109 -8.92 18.32 -0.10
C ALA A 109 -9.75 17.14 0.47
N ILE A 110 -9.10 16.00 0.74
CA ILE A 110 -9.75 14.84 1.36
C ILE A 110 -10.23 15.18 2.78
N ARG A 111 -9.35 15.79 3.62
CA ARG A 111 -9.70 16.13 5.00
C ARG A 111 -10.81 17.18 5.08
N GLU A 112 -10.80 18.16 4.20
CA GLU A 112 -11.89 19.15 4.08
C GLU A 112 -13.21 18.53 3.61
N ALA A 113 -13.14 17.62 2.64
CA ALA A 113 -14.34 16.93 2.14
C ALA A 113 -14.95 16.01 3.22
N GLU A 114 -14.11 15.31 3.99
CA GLU A 114 -14.55 14.48 5.11
C GLU A 114 -15.24 15.32 6.21
N LYS A 115 -14.62 16.44 6.61
CA LYS A 115 -15.23 17.39 7.55
C LYS A 115 -16.58 17.96 7.04
N ARG A 116 -16.64 18.30 5.75
CA ARG A 116 -17.83 18.88 5.11
C ARG A 116 -18.98 17.89 4.99
N SER A 117 -18.67 16.63 4.62
CA SER A 117 -19.68 15.59 4.40
C SER A 117 -20.13 14.90 5.68
N GLY A 118 -19.28 14.88 6.72
CA GLY A 118 -19.49 14.08 7.93
C GLY A 118 -19.41 12.57 7.69
N LYS A 119 -18.84 12.15 6.55
CA LYS A 119 -18.64 10.74 6.19
C LYS A 119 -17.21 10.32 6.48
N THR A 120 -16.98 9.03 6.59
CA THR A 120 -15.69 8.43 6.95
C THR A 120 -14.97 7.88 5.72
N VAL A 121 -13.65 8.03 5.72
CA VAL A 121 -12.74 7.35 4.78
C VAL A 121 -11.96 6.29 5.53
N HIS A 122 -12.09 5.04 5.08
CA HIS A 122 -11.31 3.90 5.56
C HIS A 122 -10.17 3.64 4.58
N VAL A 123 -8.94 3.60 5.10
CA VAL A 123 -7.75 3.29 4.28
C VAL A 123 -7.34 1.84 4.50
N THR A 124 -7.16 1.09 3.40
CA THR A 124 -6.93 -0.35 3.46
C THR A 124 -5.48 -0.72 3.78
N PHE A 125 -4.96 -0.25 4.91
CA PHE A 125 -3.63 -0.59 5.41
C PHE A 125 -3.56 -2.00 5.97
N ASN A 126 -3.46 -2.97 5.09
CA ASN A 126 -3.45 -4.40 5.41
C ASN A 126 -2.23 -4.86 6.23
N CYS A 127 -1.12 -4.11 6.20
CA CYS A 127 0.08 -4.46 6.96
C CYS A 127 -0.16 -4.44 8.47
N ARG A 128 -1.00 -3.55 9.01
CA ARG A 128 -1.39 -3.56 10.42
C ARG A 128 -2.06 -4.88 10.83
N PHE A 129 -2.73 -5.55 9.89
CA PHE A 129 -3.44 -6.81 10.08
C PHE A 129 -2.59 -8.06 9.85
N MET A 130 -1.33 -7.89 9.40
CA MET A 130 -0.40 -9.02 9.35
C MET A 130 -0.14 -9.55 10.75
N PRO A 131 -0.27 -10.87 11.01
CA PRO A 131 -0.01 -11.47 12.33
C PRO A 131 1.32 -11.06 12.92
N TYR A 132 2.32 -10.87 12.08
CA TYR A 132 3.65 -10.42 12.49
C TYR A 132 3.63 -9.04 13.14
N PHE A 133 3.04 -8.05 12.48
CA PHE A 133 2.96 -6.69 13.02
C PHE A 133 1.96 -6.58 14.19
N ALA A 134 0.86 -7.36 14.15
CA ALA A 134 -0.05 -7.46 15.28
C ALA A 134 0.67 -7.98 16.54
N LYS A 135 1.45 -9.08 16.40
CA LYS A 135 2.25 -9.59 17.51
C LYS A 135 3.30 -8.60 18.01
N LEU A 136 3.96 -7.88 17.08
CA LEU A 136 4.92 -6.84 17.44
C LEU A 136 4.25 -5.71 18.24
N LYS A 137 3.06 -5.28 17.83
CA LYS A 137 2.26 -4.26 18.57
C LYS A 137 1.88 -4.76 19.96
N GLU A 138 1.42 -6.00 20.11
CA GLU A 138 1.14 -6.60 21.42
C GLU A 138 2.36 -6.56 22.35
N VAL A 139 3.54 -6.94 21.83
CA VAL A 139 4.80 -6.91 22.59
C VAL A 139 5.15 -5.48 23.02
N LEU A 140 5.00 -4.50 22.14
CA LEU A 140 5.23 -3.09 22.48
C LEU A 140 4.24 -2.57 23.54
N MET A 141 2.94 -2.90 23.39
CA MET A 141 1.91 -2.51 24.34
C MET A 141 2.08 -3.13 25.73
N SER A 142 2.77 -4.27 25.85
CA SER A 142 3.12 -4.84 27.15
C SER A 142 4.13 -4.00 27.94
N GLY A 143 4.80 -3.03 27.29
CA GLY A 143 5.79 -2.15 27.90
C GLY A 143 7.11 -2.83 28.23
N VAL A 144 7.34 -4.06 27.75
CA VAL A 144 8.53 -4.88 28.09
C VAL A 144 9.85 -4.22 27.72
N ILE A 145 9.90 -3.44 26.61
CA ILE A 145 11.11 -2.69 26.22
C ILE A 145 11.03 -1.20 26.61
N GLY A 146 9.98 -0.77 27.33
CA GLY A 146 9.76 0.64 27.66
C GLY A 146 9.44 1.51 26.44
N LYS A 147 9.64 2.82 26.57
CA LYS A 147 9.45 3.77 25.46
C LYS A 147 10.47 3.50 24.34
N VAL A 148 10.01 3.45 23.11
CA VAL A 148 10.87 3.26 21.93
C VAL A 148 11.54 4.59 21.57
N HIS A 149 12.87 4.57 21.41
CA HIS A 149 13.68 5.71 21.03
C HIS A 149 14.25 5.63 19.61
N ALA A 150 14.46 4.42 19.09
CA ALA A 150 14.95 4.25 17.73
C ALA A 150 14.34 3.03 17.03
N ILE A 151 14.10 3.17 15.74
CA ILE A 151 13.73 2.07 14.84
C ILE A 151 14.67 2.12 13.62
N ASN A 152 15.34 1.00 13.35
CA ASN A 152 16.02 0.78 12.08
C ASN A 152 15.19 -0.22 11.27
N TYR A 153 14.70 0.19 10.12
CA TYR A 153 13.83 -0.62 9.27
C TYR A 153 14.41 -0.72 7.86
N GLU A 154 14.86 -1.91 7.49
CA GLU A 154 15.33 -2.24 6.16
C GLU A 154 14.26 -3.06 5.43
N TYR A 155 13.90 -2.64 4.22
CA TYR A 155 13.01 -3.38 3.34
C TYR A 155 13.64 -3.59 1.97
N THR A 156 13.60 -4.82 1.49
CA THR A 156 14.14 -5.17 0.19
C THR A 156 13.10 -5.88 -0.66
N LEU A 157 13.04 -5.52 -1.93
CA LEU A 157 12.30 -6.22 -2.97
C LEU A 157 13.27 -7.00 -3.85
N ASN A 158 12.86 -8.18 -4.26
CA ASN A 158 13.63 -8.93 -5.24
C ASN A 158 13.52 -8.30 -6.65
N ARG A 159 14.42 -8.69 -7.54
CA ARG A 159 14.56 -8.08 -8.89
C ARG A 159 13.31 -8.19 -9.76
N TRP A 160 12.56 -9.28 -9.66
CA TRP A 160 11.36 -9.41 -10.47
C TRP A 160 10.21 -8.55 -9.93
N HIS A 161 10.05 -8.44 -8.60
CA HIS A 161 9.01 -7.61 -7.99
C HIS A 161 9.31 -6.12 -8.15
N GLY A 162 10.56 -5.71 -7.89
CA GLY A 162 10.98 -4.34 -8.17
C GLY A 162 10.86 -4.00 -9.67
N GLY A 163 11.27 -4.93 -10.54
CA GLY A 163 11.11 -4.79 -11.99
C GLY A 163 9.64 -4.69 -12.41
N ASP A 164 8.73 -5.40 -11.75
CA ASP A 164 7.30 -5.30 -12.05
C ASP A 164 6.73 -3.91 -11.76
N TYR A 165 7.18 -3.22 -10.70
CA TYR A 165 6.85 -1.81 -10.49
C TYR A 165 7.37 -0.91 -11.61
N MET A 166 8.61 -1.12 -12.04
CA MET A 166 9.21 -0.33 -13.12
C MET A 166 8.50 -0.50 -14.48
N LYS A 167 7.92 -1.67 -14.75
CA LYS A 167 7.21 -1.95 -16.00
C LYS A 167 5.89 -1.20 -16.13
N ARG A 168 5.21 -0.99 -15.02
CA ARG A 168 3.86 -0.46 -14.94
C ARG A 168 3.86 1.05 -14.72
N TRP A 169 2.67 1.65 -14.57
CA TRP A 169 2.48 3.06 -14.23
C TRP A 169 3.19 3.46 -12.92
N HIS A 170 3.42 2.51 -12.02
CA HIS A 170 4.15 2.71 -10.77
C HIS A 170 5.59 3.21 -10.99
N GLY A 171 6.20 2.88 -12.12
CA GLY A 171 7.55 3.33 -12.49
C GLY A 171 7.63 4.80 -12.94
N MET A 172 6.52 5.53 -12.88
CA MET A 172 6.43 6.94 -13.31
C MET A 172 6.14 7.84 -12.11
N MET A 173 7.06 8.80 -11.83
CA MET A 173 6.91 9.77 -10.72
C MET A 173 5.61 10.57 -10.82
N GLU A 174 5.20 10.93 -12.02
CA GLU A 174 3.95 11.67 -12.26
C GLU A 174 2.70 10.93 -11.73
N VAL A 175 2.70 9.61 -11.77
CA VAL A 175 1.53 8.81 -11.38
C VAL A 175 1.64 8.32 -9.94
N SER A 176 2.77 7.72 -9.55
CA SER A 176 2.95 7.06 -8.26
C SER A 176 3.65 7.91 -7.20
N GLN A 177 4.34 8.98 -7.60
CA GLN A 177 5.31 9.69 -6.77
C GLN A 177 6.44 8.78 -6.22
N GLY A 178 6.67 7.65 -6.89
CA GLY A 178 7.72 6.70 -6.57
C GLY A 178 7.44 5.80 -5.36
N MET A 179 8.39 4.93 -5.07
CA MET A 179 8.21 3.86 -4.09
C MET A 179 8.20 4.34 -2.64
N LEU A 180 8.77 5.51 -2.32
CA LEU A 180 8.68 6.09 -0.98
C LEU A 180 7.23 6.49 -0.63
N LEU A 181 6.40 6.77 -1.62
CA LEU A 181 4.98 6.97 -1.42
C LEU A 181 4.20 5.68 -1.70
N HIS A 182 4.26 5.15 -2.93
CA HIS A 182 3.43 4.02 -3.34
C HIS A 182 3.59 2.79 -2.43
N LYS A 183 4.83 2.37 -2.16
CA LYS A 183 5.13 1.16 -1.36
C LYS A 183 5.37 1.47 0.11
N SER A 184 6.21 2.48 0.39
CA SER A 184 6.63 2.74 1.77
C SER A 184 5.56 3.36 2.64
N THR A 185 4.46 3.86 2.05
CA THR A 185 3.29 4.30 2.83
C THR A 185 2.78 3.21 3.78
N HIS A 186 2.80 1.92 3.38
CA HIS A 186 2.50 0.81 4.29
C HIS A 186 3.45 0.75 5.47
N HIS A 187 4.75 0.95 5.21
CA HIS A 187 5.79 0.83 6.23
C HIS A 187 5.79 2.02 7.17
N PHE A 188 5.59 3.22 6.63
CA PHE A 188 5.45 4.44 7.43
C PHE A 188 4.20 4.40 8.30
N ASP A 189 3.09 3.90 7.75
CA ASP A 189 1.86 3.68 8.49
C ASP A 189 2.07 2.68 9.65
N VAL A 190 2.71 1.54 9.38
CA VAL A 190 3.04 0.56 10.43
C VAL A 190 3.91 1.19 11.53
N VAL A 191 4.92 1.98 11.17
CA VAL A 191 5.80 2.64 12.15
C VAL A 191 5.03 3.66 12.98
N ASN A 192 4.19 4.51 12.36
CA ASN A 192 3.34 5.47 13.06
C ASN A 192 2.42 4.75 14.07
N TRP A 193 1.79 3.67 13.63
CA TRP A 193 0.90 2.84 14.46
C TRP A 193 1.66 2.10 15.58
N LEU A 194 2.85 1.54 15.31
CA LEU A 194 3.66 0.87 16.33
C LEU A 194 4.11 1.83 17.43
N LEU A 195 4.53 3.05 17.06
CA LEU A 195 4.97 4.09 17.98
C LEU A 195 3.81 4.79 18.68
N ASP A 196 2.61 4.75 18.10
CA ASP A 196 1.48 5.60 18.49
C ASP A 196 1.90 7.08 18.58
N ASP A 197 2.60 7.55 17.52
CA ASP A 197 3.26 8.85 17.49
C ASP A 197 3.26 9.45 16.08
N GLU A 198 3.51 10.75 15.98
CA GLU A 198 3.45 11.50 14.73
C GLU A 198 4.84 11.94 14.27
N PRO A 199 5.12 11.84 12.94
CA PRO A 199 6.37 12.32 12.37
C PRO A 199 6.40 13.85 12.34
N VAL A 200 7.56 14.45 12.65
CA VAL A 200 7.73 15.90 12.66
C VAL A 200 8.74 16.40 11.64
N LYS A 201 9.71 15.58 11.24
CA LYS A 201 10.71 15.92 10.22
C LYS A 201 11.10 14.68 9.43
N VAL A 202 11.42 14.86 8.14
CA VAL A 202 11.96 13.81 7.29
C VAL A 202 13.13 14.34 6.45
N ASN A 203 14.17 13.50 6.33
CA ASN A 203 15.29 13.69 5.42
C ASN A 203 15.51 12.41 4.62
N ALA A 204 15.81 12.52 3.33
CA ALA A 204 15.93 11.35 2.46
C ALA A 204 16.97 11.53 1.36
N MET A 205 17.50 10.40 0.90
CA MET A 205 18.34 10.25 -0.29
C MET A 205 17.72 9.18 -1.19
N GLY A 206 17.76 9.39 -2.50
CA GLY A 206 17.25 8.45 -3.49
C GLY A 206 18.12 8.42 -4.73
N LEU A 207 18.36 7.23 -5.26
CA LEU A 207 19.17 7.00 -6.45
C LEU A 207 18.43 6.07 -7.43
N LYS A 208 18.65 6.28 -8.71
CA LYS A 208 18.37 5.33 -9.79
C LYS A 208 19.65 4.53 -10.03
N SER A 209 19.74 3.31 -9.52
CA SER A 209 20.97 2.53 -9.49
C SER A 209 20.96 1.33 -10.44
N PHE A 210 19.80 0.74 -10.66
CA PHE A 210 19.68 -0.53 -11.38
C PHE A 210 18.70 -0.48 -12.55
N TYR A 211 17.47 -0.01 -12.32
CA TYR A 211 16.45 0.10 -13.36
C TYR A 211 16.54 1.40 -14.15
N GLY A 212 15.74 1.52 -15.22
CA GLY A 212 15.73 2.71 -16.05
C GLY A 212 17.08 2.98 -16.73
N ASN A 213 17.92 1.95 -16.94
CA ASN A 213 19.18 2.03 -17.68
C ASN A 213 18.92 1.68 -19.15
N PRO A 214 19.04 2.65 -20.09
CA PRO A 214 18.76 2.44 -21.50
C PRO A 214 19.63 1.36 -22.15
N GLU A 215 20.87 1.17 -21.69
CA GLU A 215 21.77 0.14 -22.21
C GLU A 215 21.27 -1.29 -21.94
N ARG A 216 20.42 -1.44 -20.93
CA ARG A 216 19.76 -2.71 -20.56
C ARG A 216 18.33 -2.83 -21.11
N CYS A 217 17.85 -1.82 -21.82
CA CYS A 217 16.53 -1.82 -22.44
C CYS A 217 16.61 -2.52 -23.82
N LEU A 218 16.46 -3.83 -23.83
CA LEU A 218 16.65 -4.67 -25.03
C LEU A 218 15.37 -4.84 -25.84
N GLY A 219 14.23 -4.33 -25.39
CA GLY A 219 12.94 -4.42 -26.08
C GLY A 219 11.92 -3.43 -25.54
N TYR A 220 10.88 -3.16 -26.31
CA TYR A 220 9.82 -2.22 -25.91
C TYR A 220 8.93 -2.77 -24.80
N ARG A 221 8.52 -4.04 -24.93
CA ARG A 221 7.67 -4.75 -23.96
C ARG A 221 8.11 -6.21 -23.80
N CYS A 222 7.80 -6.80 -22.66
CA CYS A 222 8.25 -8.14 -22.31
C CYS A 222 7.67 -9.24 -23.21
N SER A 223 6.41 -9.13 -23.60
CA SER A 223 5.72 -10.11 -24.46
C SER A 223 6.30 -10.22 -25.89
N GLU A 224 7.03 -9.21 -26.34
CA GLU A 224 7.65 -9.13 -27.68
C GLU A 224 9.19 -9.16 -27.61
N CYS A 225 9.76 -9.28 -26.40
CA CYS A 225 11.19 -9.21 -26.20
C CYS A 225 11.86 -10.58 -26.43
N GLU A 226 12.86 -10.62 -27.30
CA GLU A 226 13.64 -11.84 -27.62
C GLU A 226 14.65 -12.21 -26.51
N HIS A 227 14.89 -11.29 -25.53
CA HIS A 227 15.88 -11.43 -24.47
C HIS A 227 15.30 -11.84 -23.12
N THR A 228 14.10 -12.39 -23.09
CA THR A 228 13.41 -12.73 -21.82
C THR A 228 14.13 -13.79 -21.00
N ALA A 229 14.85 -14.73 -21.64
CA ALA A 229 15.59 -15.79 -20.97
C ALA A 229 16.80 -15.28 -20.16
N GLU A 230 17.37 -14.14 -20.55
CA GLU A 230 18.54 -13.52 -19.91
C GLU A 230 18.16 -12.36 -18.98
N CYS A 231 16.89 -11.96 -19.01
CA CYS A 231 16.42 -10.78 -18.30
C CYS A 231 16.10 -11.06 -16.82
N GLU A 232 16.91 -10.55 -15.91
CA GLU A 232 16.75 -10.70 -14.46
C GLU A 232 15.42 -10.12 -13.92
N SER A 233 14.80 -9.20 -14.65
CA SER A 233 13.54 -8.57 -14.30
C SER A 233 12.34 -9.21 -15.00
N PHE A 234 12.56 -10.23 -15.84
CA PHE A 234 11.46 -10.89 -16.53
C PHE A 234 10.66 -11.76 -15.59
N LYS A 235 9.35 -11.63 -15.69
CA LYS A 235 8.37 -12.56 -15.13
C LYS A 235 7.25 -12.71 -16.14
N SER A 236 6.91 -13.93 -16.47
CA SER A 236 5.76 -14.19 -17.31
C SER A 236 4.48 -13.63 -16.67
N GLN A 237 3.70 -12.88 -17.42
CA GLN A 237 2.41 -12.33 -17.01
C GLN A 237 1.26 -13.13 -17.63
N SER A 238 1.40 -14.45 -17.63
CA SER A 238 0.44 -15.39 -18.22
C SER A 238 -0.76 -15.71 -17.34
N ALA A 239 -0.88 -15.10 -16.16
CA ALA A 239 -2.04 -15.30 -15.30
C ALA A 239 -3.33 -14.89 -16.04
N PRO A 240 -4.38 -15.75 -16.08
CA PRO A 240 -5.58 -15.47 -16.88
C PRO A 240 -6.24 -14.13 -16.54
N MET A 241 -6.25 -13.73 -15.26
CA MET A 241 -6.82 -12.45 -14.83
C MET A 241 -5.99 -11.25 -15.29
N ASP A 242 -4.64 -11.33 -15.23
CA ASP A 242 -3.79 -10.26 -15.75
C ASP A 242 -3.97 -10.10 -17.26
N LYS A 243 -4.11 -11.22 -17.99
CA LYS A 243 -4.40 -11.19 -19.42
C LYS A 243 -5.72 -10.49 -19.69
N ALA A 244 -6.81 -10.87 -19.04
CA ALA A 244 -8.14 -10.30 -19.26
C ALA A 244 -8.21 -8.81 -18.89
N LEU A 245 -7.61 -8.40 -17.75
CA LEU A 245 -7.68 -7.02 -17.26
C LEU A 245 -6.73 -6.06 -18.00
N TYR A 246 -5.62 -6.54 -18.57
CA TYR A 246 -4.62 -5.63 -19.11
C TYR A 246 -4.29 -5.90 -20.57
N PHE A 247 -3.94 -7.13 -20.97
CA PHE A 247 -3.53 -7.40 -22.35
C PHE A 247 -4.72 -7.36 -23.31
N ASP A 248 -5.85 -7.96 -22.94
CA ASP A 248 -7.05 -7.95 -23.78
C ASP A 248 -7.74 -6.57 -23.76
N ALA A 249 -7.46 -5.72 -22.77
CA ALA A 249 -8.07 -4.42 -22.57
C ALA A 249 -7.21 -3.21 -22.99
N GLU A 250 -5.95 -3.42 -23.38
CA GLU A 250 -5.00 -2.32 -23.70
C GLU A 250 -5.43 -1.46 -24.91
N HIS A 251 -6.28 -2.00 -25.77
CA HIS A 251 -6.78 -1.30 -26.96
C HIS A 251 -7.71 -0.11 -26.66
N GLU A 252 -8.30 -0.05 -25.44
CA GLU A 252 -9.22 1.02 -25.07
C GLU A 252 -8.50 2.25 -24.49
N ASP A 253 -7.46 2.06 -23.68
CA ASP A 253 -6.78 3.15 -22.98
C ASP A 253 -5.29 3.26 -23.30
N GLY A 254 -4.75 2.32 -24.10
CA GLY A 254 -3.34 2.30 -24.48
C GLY A 254 -2.39 1.93 -23.33
N TYR A 255 -2.90 1.46 -22.18
CA TYR A 255 -2.08 1.06 -21.07
C TYR A 255 -1.38 -0.27 -21.33
N ILE A 256 -0.07 -0.23 -21.52
CA ILE A 256 0.79 -1.41 -21.69
C ILE A 256 1.42 -1.79 -20.34
N ARG A 257 0.98 -2.94 -19.79
CA ARG A 257 1.39 -3.41 -18.47
C ARG A 257 2.82 -3.94 -18.40
N ASP A 258 3.33 -4.50 -19.49
CA ASP A 258 4.57 -5.25 -19.58
C ASP A 258 5.70 -4.51 -20.31
N ARG A 259 5.76 -3.17 -20.16
CA ARG A 259 6.87 -2.39 -20.72
C ARG A 259 8.21 -2.80 -20.13
N CYS A 260 9.30 -2.49 -20.80
CA CYS A 260 10.63 -2.81 -20.27
C CYS A 260 10.89 -2.08 -18.93
N ALA A 261 11.41 -2.81 -17.93
CA ALA A 261 11.78 -2.22 -16.64
C ALA A 261 12.96 -1.22 -16.73
N HIS A 262 13.72 -1.31 -17.82
CA HIS A 262 14.86 -0.44 -18.09
C HIS A 262 14.55 0.71 -19.06
N ARG A 263 13.25 0.92 -19.39
CA ARG A 263 12.86 2.03 -20.25
C ARG A 263 13.21 3.39 -19.62
N PRO A 264 13.57 4.41 -20.43
CA PRO A 264 13.95 5.74 -19.93
C PRO A 264 12.87 6.42 -19.08
N GLU A 265 11.60 6.16 -19.41
CA GLU A 265 10.43 6.77 -18.74
C GLU A 265 10.18 6.19 -17.33
N ALA A 266 10.84 5.07 -16.97
CA ALA A 266 10.87 4.62 -15.58
C ALA A 266 11.81 5.53 -14.79
N ASP A 267 11.25 6.56 -14.16
CA ASP A 267 12.00 7.68 -13.58
C ASP A 267 12.02 7.69 -12.05
N ILE A 268 11.39 6.71 -11.39
CA ILE A 268 11.39 6.56 -9.94
C ILE A 268 12.75 6.08 -9.40
N TYR A 269 13.03 6.38 -8.13
CA TYR A 269 14.20 5.84 -7.42
C TYR A 269 14.02 4.35 -7.12
N ASP A 270 15.12 3.60 -7.15
CA ASP A 270 15.16 2.16 -6.85
C ASP A 270 16.03 1.80 -5.63
N ASN A 271 16.74 2.79 -5.07
CA ASN A 271 17.58 2.66 -3.89
C ASN A 271 17.44 3.93 -3.03
N MET A 272 16.85 3.80 -1.84
CA MET A 272 16.45 4.96 -1.04
C MET A 272 16.76 4.75 0.44
N SER A 273 17.09 5.86 1.11
CA SER A 273 17.29 5.95 2.56
C SER A 273 16.54 7.15 3.11
N VAL A 274 15.84 6.96 4.21
CA VAL A 274 14.98 7.97 4.84
C VAL A 274 15.23 8.00 6.34
N SER A 275 15.32 9.18 6.91
CA SER A 275 15.38 9.42 8.36
C SER A 275 14.17 10.24 8.78
N VAL A 276 13.42 9.76 9.77
CA VAL A 276 12.21 10.43 10.28
C VAL A 276 12.37 10.68 11.79
N MET A 277 12.08 11.90 12.21
CA MET A 277 11.97 12.26 13.63
C MET A 277 10.51 12.30 14.01
N TYR A 278 10.18 11.74 15.17
CA TYR A 278 8.84 11.70 15.74
C TYR A 278 8.69 12.68 16.90
N LYS A 279 7.48 13.13 17.15
CA LYS A 279 7.13 14.13 18.18
C LYS A 279 7.53 13.69 19.58
N GLY A 280 7.36 12.40 19.89
CA GLY A 280 7.80 11.78 21.14
C GLY A 280 9.31 11.60 21.29
N GLY A 281 10.10 11.97 20.27
CA GLY A 281 11.56 11.93 20.28
C GLY A 281 12.16 10.66 19.67
N ALA A 282 11.36 9.73 19.15
CA ALA A 282 11.86 8.57 18.44
C ALA A 282 12.52 8.96 17.11
N LEU A 283 13.63 8.31 16.77
CA LEU A 283 14.31 8.42 15.47
C LEU A 283 14.11 7.13 14.70
N VAL A 284 13.68 7.26 13.44
CA VAL A 284 13.47 6.11 12.54
C VAL A 284 14.38 6.26 11.33
N THR A 285 15.16 5.22 11.04
CA THR A 285 15.86 5.07 9.76
C THR A 285 15.19 3.99 8.94
N TYR A 286 14.92 4.30 7.69
CA TYR A 286 14.27 3.40 6.76
C TYR A 286 15.07 3.29 5.47
N THR A 287 15.29 2.08 4.97
CA THR A 287 15.89 1.87 3.65
C THR A 287 14.99 1.00 2.78
N LEU A 288 14.93 1.34 1.50
CA LEU A 288 14.22 0.56 0.49
C LEU A 288 15.11 0.32 -0.72
N ASN A 289 15.27 -0.96 -1.09
CA ASN A 289 15.96 -1.38 -2.29
C ASN A 289 15.05 -2.26 -3.15
N LEU A 290 14.98 -1.99 -4.46
CA LEU A 290 14.08 -2.66 -5.40
C LEU A 290 14.73 -3.75 -6.23
N PHE A 291 16.01 -4.03 -6.04
CA PHE A 291 16.76 -4.99 -6.88
C PHE A 291 17.60 -5.99 -6.08
N SER A 292 17.18 -6.28 -4.85
CA SER A 292 17.81 -7.27 -4.00
C SER A 292 17.66 -8.69 -4.54
N MET A 293 18.48 -9.62 -4.04
CA MET A 293 18.32 -11.05 -4.31
C MET A 293 17.19 -11.67 -3.50
N ARG A 294 16.76 -11.02 -2.41
CA ARG A 294 15.72 -11.51 -1.50
C ARG A 294 14.71 -10.43 -1.22
N GLU A 295 13.47 -10.84 -0.98
CA GLU A 295 12.40 -9.97 -0.52
C GLU A 295 12.14 -10.18 0.96
N GLY A 296 11.98 -9.07 1.68
CA GLY A 296 11.68 -9.10 3.11
C GLY A 296 12.15 -7.86 3.84
N TYR A 297 12.10 -7.92 5.16
CA TYR A 297 12.54 -6.82 6.00
C TYR A 297 13.30 -7.29 7.23
N LYS A 298 14.11 -6.36 7.74
CA LYS A 298 14.69 -6.41 9.09
C LYS A 298 14.28 -5.15 9.83
N MET A 299 13.92 -5.29 11.08
CA MET A 299 13.59 -4.17 11.94
C MET A 299 14.23 -4.35 13.30
N THR A 300 14.89 -3.32 13.79
CA THR A 300 15.40 -3.25 15.16
C THR A 300 14.70 -2.12 15.86
N LEU A 301 14.05 -2.41 16.99
CA LEU A 301 13.43 -1.40 17.86
C LEU A 301 14.23 -1.32 19.16
N VAL A 302 14.67 -0.12 19.52
CA VAL A 302 15.45 0.14 20.73
C VAL A 302 14.59 0.96 21.68
N GLY A 303 14.29 0.39 22.84
CA GLY A 303 13.53 1.01 23.92
C GLY A 303 14.39 1.27 25.14
N GLU A 304 13.79 1.90 26.15
CA GLU A 304 14.46 2.25 27.42
C GLU A 304 14.91 1.04 28.24
N LYS A 305 14.19 -0.09 28.12
CA LYS A 305 14.39 -1.29 28.95
C LYS A 305 14.80 -2.52 28.15
N GLY A 306 14.96 -2.38 26.83
CA GLY A 306 15.31 -3.50 25.99
C GLY A 306 15.19 -3.19 24.52
N MET A 307 15.36 -4.22 23.71
CA MET A 307 15.26 -4.10 22.25
C MET A 307 14.56 -5.31 21.63
N LEU A 308 13.99 -5.12 20.46
CA LEU A 308 13.40 -6.15 19.63
C LEU A 308 14.19 -6.26 18.33
N LEU A 309 14.53 -7.48 17.94
CA LEU A 309 15.11 -7.80 16.64
C LEU A 309 14.07 -8.60 15.86
N CYS A 310 13.67 -8.04 14.73
CA CYS A 310 12.61 -8.56 13.89
C CYS A 310 13.14 -8.85 12.50
N SER A 311 12.82 -10.00 11.95
CA SER A 311 13.11 -10.30 10.55
C SER A 311 11.96 -11.04 9.92
N TYR A 312 11.66 -10.67 8.69
CA TYR A 312 10.67 -11.34 7.88
C TYR A 312 11.24 -11.50 6.47
N TYR A 313 11.28 -12.70 6.01
CA TYR A 313 11.62 -13.01 4.62
C TYR A 313 10.43 -13.73 3.99
N GLY A 314 10.14 -13.40 2.73
CA GLY A 314 9.05 -14.04 2.00
C GLY A 314 9.18 -15.57 1.94
N LYS A 315 8.20 -16.22 1.35
CA LYS A 315 8.11 -17.69 1.22
C LYS A 315 9.30 -18.36 0.51
N ASP A 316 10.21 -17.56 -0.04
CA ASP A 316 11.34 -18.03 -0.87
C ASP A 316 12.53 -18.56 -0.06
N LEU A 317 12.45 -18.60 1.29
CA LEU A 317 13.45 -19.24 2.13
C LEU A 317 12.95 -20.63 2.56
N GLU A 318 13.54 -21.66 1.97
CA GLU A 318 13.35 -23.03 2.45
C GLU A 318 13.73 -23.15 3.93
N GLY A 319 12.89 -23.81 4.73
CA GLY A 319 13.16 -24.11 6.13
C GLY A 319 12.81 -23.00 7.13
N VAL A 320 12.08 -21.95 6.73
CA VAL A 320 11.54 -20.94 7.64
C VAL A 320 10.03 -21.02 7.69
N ASP A 321 9.52 -21.83 8.61
CA ASP A 321 8.08 -22.13 8.73
C ASP A 321 7.33 -21.19 9.68
N ASP A 322 8.03 -20.56 10.63
CA ASP A 322 7.47 -19.69 11.65
C ASP A 322 7.99 -18.25 11.57
N TYR A 323 7.26 -17.35 12.21
CA TYR A 323 7.72 -16.00 12.51
C TYR A 323 8.51 -15.98 13.82
N GLU A 324 9.55 -15.16 13.87
CA GLU A 324 10.38 -14.98 15.04
C GLU A 324 10.54 -13.49 15.39
N ILE A 325 10.47 -13.17 16.68
CA ILE A 325 10.84 -11.88 17.27
C ILE A 325 11.78 -12.16 18.43
N ASP A 326 12.98 -11.62 18.38
CA ASP A 326 13.94 -11.73 19.49
C ASP A 326 13.80 -10.51 20.40
N LEU A 327 13.58 -10.78 21.69
CA LEU A 327 13.50 -9.80 22.76
C LEU A 327 14.75 -9.88 23.62
N LEU A 328 15.43 -8.74 23.79
CA LEU A 328 16.55 -8.58 24.73
C LEU A 328 16.17 -7.50 25.74
N THR A 329 16.26 -7.81 27.02
CA THR A 329 16.00 -6.87 28.13
C THR A 329 17.29 -6.37 28.77
N GLU A 330 17.23 -5.34 29.61
CA GLU A 330 18.38 -4.77 30.35
C GLU A 330 19.10 -5.78 31.25
N GLU A 331 18.42 -6.85 31.64
CA GLU A 331 18.99 -7.96 32.43
C GLU A 331 19.74 -8.96 31.54
N ASN A 332 19.98 -8.67 30.27
CA ASN A 332 20.54 -9.57 29.27
C ASN A 332 19.76 -10.89 29.10
N VAL A 333 18.47 -10.85 29.38
CA VAL A 333 17.56 -11.95 29.11
C VAL A 333 17.25 -11.95 27.62
N PHE A 334 17.68 -13.02 26.94
CA PHE A 334 17.31 -13.29 25.57
C PHE A 334 16.08 -14.20 25.56
N GLN A 335 15.03 -13.75 24.88
CA GLN A 335 13.82 -14.54 24.66
C GLN A 335 13.44 -14.50 23.19
N ARG A 336 13.19 -15.66 22.58
CA ARG A 336 12.65 -15.77 21.24
C ARG A 336 11.17 -16.06 21.28
N ILE A 337 10.38 -15.21 20.66
CA ILE A 337 8.93 -15.37 20.47
C ILE A 337 8.73 -15.99 19.11
N ILE A 338 8.20 -17.22 19.06
CA ILE A 338 7.95 -17.97 17.84
C ILE A 338 6.44 -18.13 17.68
N PHE A 339 5.93 -17.88 16.46
CA PHE A 339 4.51 -18.05 16.16
C PHE A 339 4.28 -18.38 14.68
N PRO A 340 3.19 -19.14 14.36
CA PRO A 340 2.97 -19.65 13.02
C PRO A 340 2.83 -18.55 11.97
N ARG A 341 3.35 -18.80 10.78
CA ARG A 341 3.07 -17.98 9.60
C ARG A 341 1.61 -18.11 9.19
N ALA A 342 1.00 -16.99 8.82
CA ALA A 342 -0.32 -17.00 8.27
C ALA A 342 -0.28 -17.18 6.75
N GLU A 343 -1.27 -17.89 6.23
CA GLU A 343 -1.50 -18.05 4.80
C GLU A 343 -2.19 -16.81 4.21
N GLY A 344 -2.04 -16.64 2.90
CA GLY A 344 -2.69 -15.59 2.13
C GLY A 344 -1.78 -14.42 1.77
N ALA A 345 -2.32 -13.50 0.95
CA ALA A 345 -1.61 -12.31 0.53
C ALA A 345 -1.28 -11.41 1.72
N HIS A 346 -0.14 -10.70 1.63
CA HIS A 346 0.39 -9.88 2.72
C HIS A 346 0.45 -10.64 4.06
N GLY A 347 0.94 -11.91 4.04
CA GLY A 347 1.07 -12.71 5.24
C GLY A 347 -0.22 -12.88 6.03
N GLY A 348 -1.37 -12.97 5.36
CA GLY A 348 -2.71 -13.11 5.96
C GLY A 348 -3.38 -11.79 6.34
N GLY A 349 -2.74 -10.64 6.13
CA GLY A 349 -3.30 -9.34 6.46
C GLY A 349 -4.55 -8.98 5.66
N ASP A 350 -4.60 -9.34 4.37
CA ASP A 350 -5.77 -9.06 3.52
C ASP A 350 -7.05 -9.73 4.03
N ILE A 351 -6.95 -10.96 4.54
CA ILE A 351 -8.11 -11.71 5.07
C ILE A 351 -8.66 -11.00 6.31
N ARG A 352 -7.79 -10.69 7.26
CA ARG A 352 -8.17 -10.06 8.53
C ARG A 352 -8.71 -8.64 8.36
N LEU A 353 -8.10 -7.87 7.45
CA LEU A 353 -8.61 -6.54 7.10
C LEU A 353 -10.03 -6.63 6.52
N ARG A 354 -10.30 -7.60 5.63
CA ARG A 354 -11.65 -7.80 5.09
C ARG A 354 -12.65 -8.17 6.17
N GLU A 355 -12.28 -9.06 7.08
CA GLU A 355 -13.13 -9.43 8.22
C GLU A 355 -13.47 -8.22 9.08
N MET A 356 -12.47 -7.38 9.38
CA MET A 356 -12.67 -6.14 10.15
C MET A 356 -13.61 -5.15 9.46
N LEU A 357 -13.42 -4.91 8.15
CA LEU A 357 -14.14 -3.85 7.44
C LEU A 357 -15.51 -4.28 6.89
N PHE A 358 -15.68 -5.57 6.55
CA PHE A 358 -16.83 -6.06 5.80
C PHE A 358 -17.54 -7.24 6.46
N GLY A 359 -17.09 -7.72 7.61
CA GLY A 359 -17.71 -8.78 8.38
C GLY A 359 -19.04 -8.34 9.00
N GLU A 360 -19.86 -9.32 9.39
CA GLU A 360 -21.09 -9.07 10.14
C GLU A 360 -20.78 -8.78 11.61
N GLY A 361 -21.51 -7.83 12.19
CA GLY A 361 -21.41 -7.46 13.60
C GLY A 361 -20.40 -6.38 13.89
N GLU A 362 -20.21 -6.08 15.19
CA GLU A 362 -19.18 -5.17 15.68
C GLU A 362 -17.89 -5.96 15.91
N HIS A 363 -16.78 -5.46 15.38
CA HIS A 363 -15.47 -6.04 15.57
C HIS A 363 -14.66 -5.21 16.56
N GLU A 364 -14.17 -5.84 17.62
CA GLU A 364 -13.23 -5.20 18.54
C GLU A 364 -11.89 -4.96 17.85
N ASP A 365 -11.32 -3.78 18.06
CA ASP A 365 -10.00 -3.39 17.54
C ASP A 365 -9.04 -2.99 18.68
N PRO A 366 -8.65 -3.94 19.54
CA PRO A 366 -7.82 -3.63 20.72
C PRO A 366 -6.42 -3.15 20.37
N LEU A 367 -5.95 -3.38 19.15
CA LEU A 367 -4.64 -2.95 18.68
C LEU A 367 -4.69 -1.63 17.87
N GLY A 368 -5.88 -1.10 17.56
CA GLY A 368 -6.06 0.08 16.73
C GLY A 368 -5.58 -0.15 15.29
N GLN A 369 -5.95 -1.29 14.70
CA GLN A 369 -5.50 -1.68 13.36
C GLN A 369 -6.28 -0.98 12.23
N SER A 370 -7.52 -0.57 12.50
CA SER A 370 -8.33 0.20 11.54
C SER A 370 -7.69 1.57 11.29
N ALA A 371 -7.64 1.97 10.03
CA ALA A 371 -7.02 3.22 9.62
C ALA A 371 -8.05 4.14 8.95
N ASP A 372 -8.12 5.36 9.44
CA ASP A 372 -8.91 6.45 8.89
C ASP A 372 -8.13 7.28 7.87
N SER A 373 -8.75 8.34 7.36
CA SER A 373 -8.10 9.28 6.46
C SER A 373 -6.90 9.98 7.09
N PHE A 374 -6.92 10.25 8.42
CA PHE A 374 -5.79 10.91 9.08
C PHE A 374 -4.55 10.03 9.09
N ALA A 375 -4.69 8.74 9.42
CA ALA A 375 -3.61 7.77 9.29
C ALA A 375 -3.09 7.70 7.84
N GLY A 376 -4.02 7.73 6.85
CA GLY A 376 -3.70 7.75 5.43
C GLY A 376 -2.86 8.94 5.02
N VAL A 377 -3.27 10.15 5.38
CA VAL A 377 -2.53 11.38 5.00
C VAL A 377 -1.21 11.51 5.75
N VAL A 378 -1.14 11.13 7.05
CA VAL A 378 0.13 11.20 7.81
C VAL A 378 1.18 10.28 7.22
N SER A 379 0.83 9.06 6.84
CA SER A 379 1.76 8.14 6.19
C SER A 379 2.18 8.62 4.80
N ALA A 380 1.25 9.18 4.01
CA ALA A 380 1.54 9.78 2.71
C ALA A 380 2.48 10.99 2.84
N MET A 381 2.30 11.84 3.85
CA MET A 381 3.14 13.02 4.10
C MET A 381 4.61 12.67 4.34
N ILE A 382 4.92 11.52 4.95
CA ILE A 382 6.32 11.07 5.07
C ILE A 382 6.91 10.82 3.68
N GLY A 383 6.18 10.12 2.80
CA GLY A 383 6.62 9.84 1.43
C GLY A 383 6.76 11.12 0.58
N ILE A 384 5.79 12.03 0.67
CA ILE A 384 5.80 13.33 -0.01
C ILE A 384 6.99 14.17 0.47
N GLY A 385 7.16 14.32 1.78
CA GLY A 385 8.26 15.05 2.37
C GLY A 385 9.64 14.44 2.08
N ALA A 386 9.72 13.10 2.02
CA ALA A 386 10.94 12.40 1.62
C ALA A 386 11.32 12.69 0.17
N ASN A 387 10.36 12.68 -0.76
CA ASN A 387 10.62 13.05 -2.15
C ASN A 387 11.05 14.52 -2.28
N GLU A 388 10.42 15.43 -1.55
CA GLU A 388 10.84 16.83 -1.53
C GLU A 388 12.24 17.01 -0.92
N SER A 389 12.58 16.22 0.12
CA SER A 389 13.91 16.20 0.69
C SER A 389 14.97 15.72 -0.30
N ILE A 390 14.71 14.66 -1.07
CA ILE A 390 15.61 14.19 -2.13
C ILE A 390 15.83 15.27 -3.18
N LYS A 391 14.77 15.92 -3.62
CA LYS A 391 14.80 16.94 -4.66
C LYS A 391 15.56 18.20 -4.24
N THR A 392 15.40 18.63 -2.98
CA THR A 392 15.97 19.89 -2.48
C THR A 392 17.29 19.71 -1.73
N GLY A 393 17.64 18.50 -1.31
CA GLY A 393 18.76 18.22 -0.41
C GLY A 393 18.54 18.71 1.03
N LYS A 394 17.33 19.12 1.39
CA LYS A 394 17.01 19.69 2.72
C LYS A 394 16.08 18.77 3.51
N THR A 395 16.14 18.90 4.83
CA THR A 395 15.13 18.30 5.72
C THR A 395 13.78 18.96 5.50
N TYR A 396 12.73 18.18 5.35
CA TYR A 396 11.36 18.65 5.22
C TYR A 396 10.68 18.64 6.60
N ASP A 397 10.01 19.74 6.95
CA ASP A 397 9.23 19.89 8.19
C ASP A 397 7.83 19.38 7.96
N LEU A 398 7.47 18.28 8.66
CA LEU A 398 6.18 17.64 8.58
C LEU A 398 5.17 18.19 9.59
N ALA A 399 5.65 18.74 10.72
CA ALA A 399 4.77 19.10 11.83
C ALA A 399 3.70 20.11 11.42
N ALA A 400 4.11 21.24 10.81
CA ALA A 400 3.16 22.26 10.38
C ALA A 400 2.16 21.77 9.32
N ALA A 401 2.61 20.90 8.40
CA ALA A 401 1.75 20.32 7.39
C ALA A 401 0.72 19.37 8.02
N ILE A 402 1.13 18.49 8.94
CA ILE A 402 0.25 17.54 9.62
C ILE A 402 -0.75 18.26 10.52
N ASP A 403 -0.34 19.31 11.23
CA ASP A 403 -1.25 20.11 12.08
C ASP A 403 -2.37 20.75 11.24
N THR A 404 -2.10 21.14 10.01
CA THR A 404 -3.13 21.69 9.10
C THR A 404 -4.12 20.61 8.64
N LEU A 405 -3.71 19.33 8.60
CA LEU A 405 -4.53 18.20 8.18
C LEU A 405 -5.47 17.66 9.28
N ARG A 406 -5.40 18.14 10.50
CA ARG A 406 -6.32 17.78 11.60
C ARG A 406 -7.66 18.46 11.40
#